data_faff488d1846af6874ca13a8e3796887
#
_entry.id   faff488d1846af6874ca13a8e3796887
#
_cell.length_a   1.000
_cell.length_b   1.000
_cell.length_c   1.000
_cell.angle_alpha   90.00
_cell.angle_beta   90.00
_cell.angle_gamma   90.00
#
_symmetry.space_group_name_H-M   'P 1'
#
loop_
_entity.id
_entity.type
_entity.pdbx_description
1 polymer ?
#
loop_
_entity_poly.entity_id
_entity_poly.type
_entity_poly.pdbx_seq_one_letter_code
_entity_poly.pdbx_strand_id
1 'polypeptide(L)'
;MDGACTALTLGVTMAAKADTWQGGWGDTQGYLHSAATLLVGPLVAAASCWQGARDHRRSTTELWLSTPRARSARVVVAALPLALWAVAGYLVVLVASLLATWPYAGGGSPFPSFAVADCAFLLAVGLLGFAVGQRCRWRLAPPALAVLLYLAFGVPDYMDSPALYLNPAWQYELTGTLPVWWFAPAMVAWTCGLALAALLGHAARRRFLAVVPLAVAVAAAGFIAHTGPGLLRADPARDRVVCTDGTPQVCLNALDGALLPQASQALSGLFERLDGVPGAPVRYVDHEVREGSGELQLSMPARGWASCATG
;
A
#
# COMPACT_ATOMS: atom_id res chain seq x y z
N MET A 1 0.41 -15.21 15.96
CA MET A 1 1.01 -14.96 14.62
C MET A 1 2.25 -14.15 14.89
N ASP A 2 3.40 -14.72 14.61
CA ASP A 2 4.66 -14.02 14.85
C ASP A 2 4.97 -13.12 13.66
N GLY A 3 5.78 -12.08 13.83
CA GLY A 3 6.20 -11.19 12.74
C GLY A 3 6.80 -11.96 11.56
N ALA A 4 7.39 -13.13 11.83
CA ALA A 4 7.87 -14.07 10.82
C ALA A 4 6.74 -14.57 9.89
N CYS A 5 5.54 -14.87 10.40
CA CYS A 5 4.41 -15.28 9.56
C CYS A 5 3.93 -14.13 8.66
N THR A 6 3.90 -12.89 9.19
CA THR A 6 3.56 -11.71 8.39
C THR A 6 4.60 -11.48 7.28
N ALA A 7 5.88 -11.51 7.63
CA ALA A 7 6.96 -11.36 6.67
C ALA A 7 6.97 -12.49 5.62
N LEU A 8 6.72 -13.73 6.03
CA LEU A 8 6.64 -14.86 5.11
C LEU A 8 5.46 -14.70 4.13
N THR A 9 4.27 -14.36 4.62
CA THR A 9 3.08 -14.19 3.77
C THR A 9 3.31 -13.08 2.75
N LEU A 10 3.77 -11.90 3.19
CA LEU A 10 4.10 -10.80 2.29
C LEU A 10 5.26 -11.13 1.37
N GLY A 11 6.33 -11.73 1.88
CA GLY A 11 7.49 -12.12 1.08
C GLY A 11 7.13 -13.09 -0.03
N VAL A 12 6.32 -14.10 0.25
CA VAL A 12 5.85 -15.07 -0.77
C VAL A 12 4.95 -14.38 -1.80
N THR A 13 4.01 -13.52 -1.38
CA THR A 13 3.14 -12.80 -2.33
C THR A 13 3.93 -11.84 -3.22
N MET A 14 4.91 -11.13 -2.68
CA MET A 14 5.80 -10.26 -3.44
C MET A 14 6.67 -11.08 -4.41
N ALA A 15 7.29 -12.16 -3.95
CA ALA A 15 8.14 -13.01 -4.78
C ALA A 15 7.36 -13.67 -5.93
N ALA A 16 6.12 -14.12 -5.70
CA ALA A 16 5.28 -14.76 -6.71
C ALA A 16 4.88 -13.84 -7.88
N LYS A 17 5.05 -12.52 -7.72
CA LYS A 17 4.66 -11.50 -8.70
C LYS A 17 5.79 -10.48 -8.94
N ALA A 18 7.04 -10.91 -8.78
CA ALA A 18 8.21 -10.03 -8.89
C ALA A 18 8.28 -9.31 -10.25
N ASP A 19 7.91 -9.98 -11.30
CA ASP A 19 7.81 -9.47 -12.67
C ASP A 19 6.85 -8.30 -12.86
N THR A 20 5.87 -8.15 -11.95
CA THR A 20 4.84 -7.12 -12.09
C THR A 20 5.17 -5.82 -11.35
N TRP A 21 6.04 -5.83 -10.35
CA TRP A 21 6.26 -4.67 -9.49
C TRP A 21 7.72 -4.16 -9.46
N GLN A 22 8.70 -4.93 -9.89
CA GLN A 22 10.12 -4.52 -9.82
C GLN A 22 10.50 -3.34 -10.70
N GLY A 23 9.62 -2.87 -11.59
CA GLY A 23 9.89 -1.78 -12.54
C GLY A 23 9.89 -0.37 -11.94
N GLY A 24 9.24 -0.14 -10.81
CA GLY A 24 9.10 1.21 -10.25
C GLY A 24 8.70 1.26 -8.79
N TRP A 25 9.00 2.38 -8.12
CA TRP A 25 8.66 2.61 -6.71
C TRP A 25 7.17 2.55 -6.45
N GLY A 26 6.36 3.13 -7.34
CA GLY A 26 4.90 3.14 -7.25
C GLY A 26 4.32 1.74 -7.34
N ASP A 27 4.78 0.95 -8.30
CA ASP A 27 4.32 -0.42 -8.49
C ASP A 27 4.68 -1.31 -7.30
N THR A 28 5.91 -1.21 -6.81
CA THR A 28 6.37 -1.95 -5.61
C THR A 28 5.52 -1.63 -4.41
N GLN A 29 5.31 -0.34 -4.13
CA GLN A 29 4.54 0.07 -2.95
C GLN A 29 3.05 -0.18 -3.10
N GLY A 30 2.48 0.00 -4.29
CA GLY A 30 1.07 -0.30 -4.57
C GLY A 30 0.77 -1.78 -4.40
N TYR A 31 1.65 -2.66 -4.91
CA TYR A 31 1.48 -4.10 -4.75
C TYR A 31 1.64 -4.54 -3.29
N LEU A 32 2.65 -4.00 -2.59
CA LEU A 32 2.85 -4.28 -1.16
C LEU A 32 1.68 -3.78 -0.32
N HIS A 33 1.17 -2.58 -0.61
CA HIS A 33 -0.02 -2.01 0.03
C HIS A 33 -1.24 -2.94 -0.12
N SER A 34 -1.54 -3.37 -1.34
CA SER A 34 -2.64 -4.31 -1.61
C SER A 34 -2.47 -5.64 -0.87
N ALA A 35 -1.27 -6.21 -0.87
CA ALA A 35 -0.97 -7.45 -0.15
C ALA A 35 -1.10 -7.27 1.37
N ALA A 36 -0.61 -6.15 1.92
CA ALA A 36 -0.70 -5.84 3.34
C ALA A 36 -2.14 -5.63 3.79
N THR A 37 -2.95 -4.95 3.01
CA THR A 37 -4.32 -4.58 3.39
C THR A 37 -5.33 -5.69 3.12
N LEU A 38 -5.28 -6.33 1.95
CA LEU A 38 -6.26 -7.37 1.56
C LEU A 38 -5.94 -8.75 2.16
N LEU A 39 -4.66 -9.11 2.31
CA LEU A 39 -4.29 -10.43 2.80
C LEU A 39 -3.87 -10.40 4.27
N VAL A 40 -2.87 -9.58 4.59
CA VAL A 40 -2.29 -9.57 5.94
C VAL A 40 -3.22 -8.93 6.96
N GLY A 41 -3.92 -7.86 6.61
CA GLY A 41 -4.87 -7.19 7.51
C GLY A 41 -5.91 -8.13 8.11
N PRO A 42 -6.71 -8.85 7.29
CA PRO A 42 -7.66 -9.86 7.77
C PRO A 42 -7.02 -10.96 8.62
N LEU A 43 -5.82 -11.43 8.26
CA LEU A 43 -5.08 -12.45 9.03
C LEU A 43 -4.64 -11.92 10.39
N VAL A 44 -4.13 -10.69 10.45
CA VAL A 44 -3.75 -10.00 11.71
C VAL A 44 -4.98 -9.81 12.59
N ALA A 45 -6.12 -9.39 12.02
CA ALA A 45 -7.37 -9.26 12.77
C ALA A 45 -7.82 -10.60 13.36
N ALA A 46 -7.78 -11.68 12.57
CA ALA A 46 -8.15 -13.01 13.01
C ALA A 46 -7.25 -13.52 14.12
N ALA A 47 -5.93 -13.37 13.97
CA ALA A 47 -4.95 -13.76 14.98
C ALA A 47 -5.11 -12.96 16.28
N SER A 48 -5.36 -11.66 16.18
CA SER A 48 -5.66 -10.78 17.32
C SER A 48 -6.98 -11.14 17.98
N CYS A 49 -8.00 -11.47 17.20
CA CYS A 49 -9.28 -11.96 17.70
C CYS A 49 -9.12 -13.29 18.47
N TRP A 50 -8.33 -14.22 17.93
CA TRP A 50 -8.01 -15.47 18.61
C TRP A 50 -7.30 -15.23 19.95
N GLN A 51 -6.36 -14.29 19.99
CA GLN A 51 -5.63 -13.93 21.22
C GLN A 51 -6.56 -13.23 22.22
N GLY A 52 -7.41 -12.29 21.78
CA GLY A 52 -8.37 -11.60 22.62
C GLY A 52 -9.40 -12.55 23.27
N ALA A 53 -9.77 -13.63 22.58
CA ALA A 53 -10.67 -14.65 23.12
C ALA A 53 -9.98 -15.67 24.05
N ARG A 54 -8.65 -15.58 24.23
CA ARG A 54 -7.85 -16.55 25.02
C ARG A 54 -8.26 -16.60 26.48
N ASP A 55 -8.56 -15.44 27.08
CA ASP A 55 -8.91 -15.33 28.48
C ASP A 55 -10.25 -16.02 28.79
N HIS A 56 -11.20 -15.93 27.86
CA HIS A 56 -12.48 -16.66 27.96
C HIS A 56 -12.28 -18.17 27.83
N ARG A 57 -11.38 -18.62 26.94
CA ARG A 57 -11.12 -20.05 26.74
C ARG A 57 -10.35 -20.70 27.90
N ARG A 58 -9.54 -19.93 28.63
CA ARG A 58 -8.72 -20.43 29.75
C ARG A 58 -9.35 -20.20 31.11
N SER A 59 -10.54 -19.59 31.19
CA SER A 59 -11.26 -19.26 32.44
C SER A 59 -10.41 -18.44 33.42
N THR A 60 -9.44 -17.64 32.90
CA THR A 60 -8.50 -16.85 33.71
C THR A 60 -9.03 -15.45 34.05
N THR A 61 -10.30 -15.17 33.76
CA THR A 61 -10.93 -13.86 33.93
C THR A 61 -10.85 -13.34 35.37
N GLU A 62 -10.91 -14.22 36.36
CA GLU A 62 -10.86 -13.87 37.78
C GLU A 62 -9.47 -13.37 38.19
N LEU A 63 -8.41 -13.99 37.69
CA LEU A 63 -7.02 -13.57 37.95
C LEU A 63 -6.74 -12.17 37.40
N TRP A 64 -7.37 -11.80 36.29
CA TRP A 64 -7.24 -10.47 35.69
C TRP A 64 -7.96 -9.38 36.49
N LEU A 65 -9.02 -9.73 37.23
CA LEU A 65 -9.78 -8.77 38.05
C LEU A 65 -9.02 -8.34 39.31
N SER A 66 -8.09 -9.17 39.79
CA SER A 66 -7.28 -8.91 40.99
C SER A 66 -6.13 -7.91 40.76
N THR A 67 -5.79 -7.59 39.50
CA THR A 67 -4.71 -6.65 39.18
C THR A 67 -5.15 -5.18 39.25
N PRO A 68 -4.40 -4.27 39.89
CA PRO A 68 -4.80 -2.87 40.12
C PRO A 68 -4.71 -1.97 38.89
N ARG A 69 -4.42 -2.49 37.69
CA ARG A 69 -4.31 -1.69 36.44
C ARG A 69 -5.68 -1.40 35.83
N ALA A 70 -5.83 -0.22 35.23
CA ALA A 70 -7.01 0.15 34.46
C ALA A 70 -7.28 -0.87 33.33
N ARG A 71 -8.56 -1.20 33.12
CA ARG A 71 -8.99 -2.19 32.10
C ARG A 71 -8.48 -1.85 30.70
N SER A 72 -8.52 -0.57 30.32
CA SER A 72 -8.02 -0.07 29.03
C SER A 72 -6.52 -0.31 28.85
N ALA A 73 -5.70 -0.02 29.88
CA ALA A 73 -4.26 -0.26 29.83
C ALA A 73 -3.92 -1.74 29.67
N ARG A 74 -4.67 -2.63 30.34
CA ARG A 74 -4.50 -4.08 30.19
C ARG A 74 -4.80 -4.57 28.78
N VAL A 75 -5.90 -4.09 28.19
CA VAL A 75 -6.29 -4.43 26.82
C VAL A 75 -5.23 -4.00 25.82
N VAL A 76 -4.74 -2.77 25.94
CA VAL A 76 -3.69 -2.24 25.05
C VAL A 76 -2.39 -3.05 25.19
N VAL A 77 -1.92 -3.29 26.41
CA VAL A 77 -0.68 -4.07 26.66
C VAL A 77 -0.79 -5.51 26.15
N ALA A 78 -1.98 -6.11 26.18
CA ALA A 78 -2.19 -7.45 25.68
C ALA A 78 -2.33 -7.53 24.14
N ALA A 79 -2.90 -6.48 23.51
CA ALA A 79 -3.11 -6.43 22.07
C ALA A 79 -1.89 -5.93 21.28
N LEU A 80 -1.15 -4.99 21.86
CA LEU A 80 -0.07 -4.25 21.18
C LEU A 80 1.07 -5.16 20.67
N PRO A 81 1.58 -6.16 21.43
CA PRO A 81 2.70 -6.98 20.95
C PRO A 81 2.44 -7.66 19.61
N LEU A 82 1.24 -8.24 19.41
CA LEU A 82 0.91 -8.92 18.16
C LEU A 82 0.83 -7.92 16.99
N ALA A 83 0.19 -6.77 17.21
CA ALA A 83 0.10 -5.73 16.21
C ALA A 83 1.47 -5.15 15.85
N LEU A 84 2.36 -4.94 16.84
CA LEU A 84 3.74 -4.49 16.60
C LEU A 84 4.57 -5.51 15.84
N TRP A 85 4.41 -6.81 16.14
CA TRP A 85 5.08 -7.86 15.38
C TRP A 85 4.60 -7.93 13.93
N ALA A 86 3.32 -7.68 13.67
CA ALA A 86 2.79 -7.59 12.31
C ALA A 86 3.40 -6.39 11.55
N VAL A 87 3.48 -5.23 12.19
CA VAL A 87 4.15 -4.04 11.63
C VAL A 87 5.63 -4.30 11.38
N ALA A 88 6.34 -4.93 12.33
CA ALA A 88 7.75 -5.28 12.13
C ALA A 88 7.95 -6.20 10.93
N GLY A 89 7.10 -7.23 10.77
CA GLY A 89 7.12 -8.11 9.60
C GLY A 89 6.86 -7.37 8.28
N TYR A 90 5.91 -6.44 8.28
CA TYR A 90 5.64 -5.57 7.13
C TYR A 90 6.86 -4.71 6.78
N LEU A 91 7.47 -4.04 7.76
CA LEU A 91 8.64 -3.17 7.54
C LEU A 91 9.84 -3.94 6.98
N VAL A 92 10.06 -5.18 7.43
CA VAL A 92 11.12 -6.04 6.88
C VAL A 92 10.89 -6.30 5.40
N VAL A 93 9.65 -6.65 5.01
CA VAL A 93 9.33 -6.90 3.58
C VAL A 93 9.35 -5.62 2.77
N LEU A 94 8.89 -4.49 3.34
CA LEU A 94 8.97 -3.18 2.69
C LEU A 94 10.43 -2.86 2.34
N VAL A 95 11.35 -2.95 3.31
CA VAL A 95 12.77 -2.67 3.06
C VAL A 95 13.36 -3.63 2.03
N ALA A 96 13.05 -4.93 2.14
CA ALA A 96 13.53 -5.93 1.17
C ALA A 96 13.01 -5.66 -0.24
N SER A 97 11.72 -5.31 -0.39
CA SER A 97 11.12 -4.98 -1.69
C SER A 97 11.71 -3.70 -2.29
N LEU A 98 11.92 -2.66 -1.47
CA LEU A 98 12.56 -1.43 -1.94
C LEU A 98 14.02 -1.68 -2.37
N LEU A 99 14.76 -2.50 -1.64
CA LEU A 99 16.12 -2.90 -2.03
C LEU A 99 16.14 -3.72 -3.33
N ALA A 100 15.14 -4.59 -3.52
CA ALA A 100 15.00 -5.38 -4.75
C ALA A 100 14.60 -4.52 -5.96
N THR A 101 13.87 -3.43 -5.76
CA THR A 101 13.46 -2.48 -6.82
C THR A 101 14.58 -1.52 -7.19
N TRP A 102 15.46 -1.20 -6.24
CA TRP A 102 16.52 -0.18 -6.41
C TRP A 102 17.30 -0.29 -7.72
N PRO A 103 17.81 -1.47 -8.15
CA PRO A 103 18.59 -1.59 -9.38
C PRO A 103 17.76 -1.42 -10.66
N TYR A 104 16.44 -1.50 -10.58
CA TYR A 104 15.53 -1.45 -11.74
C TYR A 104 14.72 -0.14 -11.80
N ALA A 105 14.75 0.66 -10.74
CA ALA A 105 13.99 1.90 -10.68
C ALA A 105 14.57 2.94 -11.64
N GLY A 106 13.77 3.36 -12.60
CA GLY A 106 14.13 4.36 -13.62
C GLY A 106 14.32 5.76 -13.06
N GLY A 107 13.72 6.10 -11.94
CA GLY A 107 13.76 7.41 -11.29
C GLY A 107 12.75 7.53 -10.15
N GLY A 108 12.63 8.73 -9.59
CA GLY A 108 11.72 9.00 -8.47
C GLY A 108 12.23 8.54 -7.11
N SER A 109 11.33 8.42 -6.15
CA SER A 109 11.64 8.00 -4.77
C SER A 109 10.46 7.24 -4.16
N PRO A 110 10.71 6.35 -3.19
CA PRO A 110 9.65 5.66 -2.48
C PRO A 110 8.76 6.64 -1.69
N PHE A 111 7.49 6.28 -1.49
CA PHE A 111 6.47 7.09 -0.82
C PHE A 111 6.35 6.69 0.66
N PRO A 112 6.98 7.41 1.61
CA PRO A 112 6.88 7.06 3.03
C PRO A 112 5.47 7.20 3.59
N SER A 113 4.61 8.02 2.97
CA SER A 113 3.22 8.23 3.35
C SER A 113 2.39 6.94 3.30
N PHE A 114 2.57 6.11 2.29
CA PHE A 114 1.90 4.81 2.19
C PHE A 114 2.39 3.84 3.26
N ALA A 115 3.70 3.76 3.49
CA ALA A 115 4.25 2.91 4.54
C ALA A 115 3.70 3.28 5.94
N VAL A 116 3.55 4.56 6.22
CA VAL A 116 2.95 5.04 7.48
C VAL A 116 1.48 4.67 7.57
N ALA A 117 0.71 4.84 6.49
CA ALA A 117 -0.70 4.47 6.45
C ALA A 117 -0.90 2.96 6.66
N ASP A 118 -0.08 2.12 6.02
CA ASP A 118 -0.13 0.66 6.16
C ASP A 118 0.23 0.19 7.58
N CYS A 119 1.27 0.77 8.18
CA CYS A 119 1.61 0.49 9.57
C CYS A 119 0.46 0.85 10.52
N ALA A 120 -0.15 2.01 10.33
CA ALA A 120 -1.30 2.45 11.12
C ALA A 120 -2.51 1.54 10.92
N PHE A 121 -2.78 1.12 9.68
CA PHE A 121 -3.83 0.17 9.36
C PHE A 121 -3.61 -1.18 10.05
N LEU A 122 -2.42 -1.77 9.98
CA LEU A 122 -2.10 -3.05 10.62
C LEU A 122 -2.23 -2.96 12.14
N LEU A 123 -1.80 -1.85 12.75
CA LEU A 123 -2.03 -1.59 14.18
C LEU A 123 -3.54 -1.51 14.49
N ALA A 124 -4.29 -0.73 13.71
CA ALA A 124 -5.70 -0.52 13.91
C ALA A 124 -6.50 -1.82 13.81
N VAL A 125 -6.28 -2.60 12.75
CA VAL A 125 -7.01 -3.85 12.52
C VAL A 125 -6.63 -4.93 13.54
N GLY A 126 -5.37 -4.94 14.02
CA GLY A 126 -4.94 -5.78 15.12
C GLY A 126 -5.66 -5.45 16.44
N LEU A 127 -5.74 -4.16 16.79
CA LEU A 127 -6.45 -3.70 17.98
C LEU A 127 -7.96 -3.98 17.90
N LEU A 128 -8.58 -3.74 16.74
CA LEU A 128 -9.99 -4.04 16.50
C LEU A 128 -10.27 -5.55 16.62
N GLY A 129 -9.44 -6.38 15.99
CA GLY A 129 -9.56 -7.84 16.08
C GLY A 129 -9.48 -8.32 17.52
N PHE A 130 -8.56 -7.80 18.32
CA PHE A 130 -8.43 -8.13 19.72
C PHE A 130 -9.71 -7.74 20.53
N ALA A 131 -10.24 -6.54 20.29
CA ALA A 131 -11.46 -6.07 20.94
C ALA A 131 -12.68 -6.95 20.59
N VAL A 132 -12.80 -7.39 19.34
CA VAL A 132 -13.83 -8.34 18.88
C VAL A 132 -13.67 -9.67 19.61
N GLY A 133 -12.43 -10.20 19.70
CA GLY A 133 -12.14 -11.46 20.40
C GLY A 133 -12.49 -11.43 21.89
N GLN A 134 -12.34 -10.30 22.55
CA GLN A 134 -12.75 -10.13 23.94
C GLN A 134 -14.26 -10.14 24.14
N ARG A 135 -15.05 -9.78 23.12
CA ARG A 135 -16.52 -9.78 23.20
C ARG A 135 -17.15 -11.05 22.70
N CYS A 136 -16.55 -11.68 21.71
CA CYS A 136 -17.14 -12.83 21.04
C CYS A 136 -16.58 -14.13 21.61
N ARG A 137 -17.47 -14.95 22.21
CA ARG A 137 -17.10 -16.27 22.75
C ARG A 137 -17.13 -17.39 21.71
N TRP A 138 -17.54 -17.06 20.51
CA TRP A 138 -17.69 -18.04 19.43
C TRP A 138 -16.32 -18.47 18.89
N ARG A 139 -16.11 -19.79 18.76
CA ARG A 139 -14.81 -20.34 18.31
C ARG A 139 -14.50 -20.03 16.85
N LEU A 140 -15.52 -19.82 16.03
CA LEU A 140 -15.38 -19.46 14.61
C LEU A 140 -15.27 -17.94 14.38
N ALA A 141 -15.31 -17.11 15.42
CA ALA A 141 -15.18 -15.66 15.27
C ALA A 141 -13.89 -15.22 14.58
N PRO A 142 -12.70 -15.79 14.83
CA PRO A 142 -11.48 -15.39 14.12
C PRO A 142 -11.52 -15.64 12.61
N PRO A 143 -11.83 -16.84 12.09
CA PRO A 143 -11.93 -17.05 10.65
C PRO A 143 -13.10 -16.28 10.02
N ALA A 144 -14.23 -16.15 10.70
CA ALA A 144 -15.34 -15.35 10.21
C ALA A 144 -14.96 -13.86 10.07
N LEU A 145 -14.19 -13.32 11.03
CA LEU A 145 -13.68 -11.95 10.97
C LEU A 145 -12.71 -11.77 9.79
N ALA A 146 -11.83 -12.74 9.54
CA ALA A 146 -10.93 -12.68 8.38
C ALA A 146 -11.70 -12.61 7.06
N VAL A 147 -12.68 -13.51 6.88
CA VAL A 147 -13.50 -13.54 5.66
C VAL A 147 -14.31 -12.25 5.51
N LEU A 148 -14.91 -11.78 6.60
CA LEU A 148 -15.72 -10.55 6.59
C LEU A 148 -14.87 -9.33 6.22
N LEU A 149 -13.68 -9.19 6.79
CA LEU A 149 -12.75 -8.07 6.45
C LEU A 149 -12.23 -8.19 5.03
N TYR A 150 -11.89 -9.40 4.57
CA TYR A 150 -11.47 -9.62 3.19
C TYR A 150 -12.54 -9.19 2.20
N LEU A 151 -13.79 -9.56 2.43
CA LEU A 151 -14.93 -9.14 1.61
C LEU A 151 -15.20 -7.63 1.75
N ALA A 152 -15.14 -7.09 2.96
CA ALA A 152 -15.38 -5.67 3.21
C ALA A 152 -14.33 -4.75 2.54
N PHE A 153 -13.10 -5.22 2.38
CA PHE A 153 -12.04 -4.47 1.71
C PHE A 153 -11.98 -4.76 0.21
N GLY A 154 -12.30 -5.98 -0.24
CA GLY A 154 -12.22 -6.34 -1.65
C GLY A 154 -13.44 -5.95 -2.48
N VAL A 155 -14.66 -6.03 -1.90
CA VAL A 155 -15.90 -5.74 -2.66
C VAL A 155 -16.03 -4.27 -3.07
N PRO A 156 -15.68 -3.26 -2.23
CA PRO A 156 -15.83 -1.86 -2.60
C PRO A 156 -15.02 -1.44 -3.83
N ASP A 157 -13.95 -2.15 -4.17
CA ASP A 157 -13.13 -1.85 -5.35
C ASP A 157 -13.89 -1.97 -6.67
N TYR A 158 -15.04 -2.67 -6.64
CA TYR A 158 -15.94 -2.82 -7.80
C TYR A 158 -17.13 -1.86 -7.78
N MET A 159 -17.17 -0.92 -6.83
CA MET A 159 -18.30 0.01 -6.67
C MET A 159 -17.87 1.44 -6.97
N ASP A 160 -18.51 2.09 -7.94
CA ASP A 160 -18.29 3.51 -8.25
C ASP A 160 -18.91 4.41 -7.18
N SER A 161 -18.23 4.59 -6.08
CA SER A 161 -18.70 5.41 -4.95
C SER A 161 -17.55 6.21 -4.33
N PRO A 162 -17.79 7.45 -3.86
CA PRO A 162 -16.78 8.21 -3.09
C PRO A 162 -16.31 7.49 -1.81
N ALA A 163 -17.11 6.55 -1.30
CA ALA A 163 -16.72 5.69 -0.18
C ALA A 163 -15.54 4.77 -0.50
N LEU A 164 -15.22 4.58 -1.78
CA LEU A 164 -14.07 3.84 -2.26
C LEU A 164 -12.74 4.35 -1.66
N TYR A 165 -12.58 5.66 -1.59
CA TYR A 165 -11.38 6.30 -1.02
C TYR A 165 -11.24 6.11 0.50
N LEU A 166 -12.30 5.69 1.18
CA LEU A 166 -12.28 5.31 2.61
C LEU A 166 -11.80 3.88 2.82
N ASN A 167 -11.78 3.08 1.75
CA ASN A 167 -11.30 1.71 1.81
C ASN A 167 -9.76 1.74 1.97
N PRO A 168 -9.20 1.27 3.10
CA PRO A 168 -7.76 1.24 3.29
C PRO A 168 -7.05 0.26 2.34
N ALA A 169 -7.78 -0.59 1.63
CA ALA A 169 -7.25 -1.52 0.64
C ALA A 169 -7.44 -1.04 -0.81
N TRP A 170 -7.90 0.20 -1.01
CA TRP A 170 -8.06 0.75 -2.36
C TRP A 170 -6.73 0.77 -3.11
N GLN A 171 -6.75 0.25 -4.33
CA GLN A 171 -5.57 0.21 -5.19
C GLN A 171 -5.34 1.58 -5.82
N TYR A 172 -4.46 2.35 -5.20
CA TYR A 172 -4.03 3.63 -5.74
C TYR A 172 -3.10 3.41 -6.93
N GLU A 173 -3.36 4.09 -8.03
CA GLU A 173 -2.43 4.13 -9.16
C GLU A 173 -1.28 5.08 -8.81
N LEU A 174 -0.17 4.50 -8.34
CA LEU A 174 0.99 5.25 -7.87
C LEU A 174 2.01 5.55 -8.97
N THR A 175 1.82 4.98 -10.16
CA THR A 175 2.71 5.20 -11.29
C THR A 175 2.48 6.59 -11.88
N GLY A 176 3.48 7.47 -11.75
CA GLY A 176 3.37 8.86 -12.24
C GLY A 176 2.46 9.76 -11.42
N THR A 177 2.12 9.36 -10.19
CA THR A 177 1.35 10.19 -9.24
C THR A 177 2.05 10.28 -7.90
N LEU A 178 1.78 11.33 -7.15
CA LEU A 178 2.29 11.57 -5.81
C LEU A 178 1.15 11.73 -4.82
N PRO A 179 1.20 11.06 -3.65
CA PRO A 179 0.23 11.30 -2.60
C PRO A 179 0.37 12.71 -2.04
N VAL A 180 -0.74 13.35 -1.74
CA VAL A 180 -0.72 14.65 -1.05
C VAL A 180 -0.09 14.47 0.34
N TRP A 181 0.59 15.52 0.85
CA TRP A 181 1.32 15.45 2.13
C TRP A 181 0.45 15.05 3.34
N TRP A 182 -0.83 15.37 3.31
CA TRP A 182 -1.78 15.06 4.38
C TRP A 182 -2.49 13.69 4.21
N PHE A 183 -2.17 12.92 3.16
CA PHE A 183 -2.73 11.59 2.93
C PHE A 183 -2.48 10.66 4.13
N ALA A 184 -1.22 10.51 4.56
CA ALA A 184 -0.90 9.66 5.69
C ALA A 184 -1.59 10.08 7.00
N PRO A 185 -1.53 11.35 7.46
CA PRO A 185 -2.24 11.75 8.67
C PRO A 185 -3.76 11.56 8.57
N ALA A 186 -4.38 11.75 7.41
CA ALA A 186 -5.81 11.53 7.25
C ALA A 186 -6.16 10.02 7.35
N MET A 187 -5.41 9.14 6.70
CA MET A 187 -5.61 7.68 6.79
C MET A 187 -5.34 7.15 8.20
N VAL A 188 -4.31 7.66 8.87
CA VAL A 188 -4.04 7.33 10.29
C VAL A 188 -5.20 7.77 11.18
N ALA A 189 -5.69 8.99 11.02
CA ALA A 189 -6.81 9.52 11.80
C ALA A 189 -8.08 8.70 11.58
N TRP A 190 -8.36 8.31 10.34
CA TRP A 190 -9.50 7.46 9.96
C TRP A 190 -9.39 6.07 10.60
N THR A 191 -8.33 5.32 10.30
CA THR A 191 -8.19 3.90 10.70
C THR A 191 -7.91 3.76 12.21
N CYS A 192 -6.94 4.49 12.75
CA CYS A 192 -6.62 4.44 14.18
C CYS A 192 -7.72 5.10 15.04
N GLY A 193 -8.38 6.15 14.54
CA GLY A 193 -9.51 6.76 15.22
C GLY A 193 -10.66 5.78 15.45
N LEU A 194 -11.02 4.99 14.43
CA LEU A 194 -12.01 3.91 14.56
C LEU A 194 -11.57 2.84 15.57
N ALA A 195 -10.31 2.40 15.50
CA ALA A 195 -9.79 1.39 16.42
C ALA A 195 -9.80 1.88 17.87
N LEU A 196 -9.36 3.12 18.11
CA LEU A 196 -9.36 3.74 19.43
C LEU A 196 -10.80 3.96 19.95
N ALA A 197 -11.73 4.40 19.10
CA ALA A 197 -13.12 4.55 19.47
C ALA A 197 -13.74 3.20 19.91
N ALA A 198 -13.49 2.14 19.16
CA ALA A 198 -13.95 0.79 19.49
C ALA A 198 -13.35 0.27 20.81
N LEU A 199 -12.03 0.48 21.01
CA LEU A 199 -11.34 0.07 22.24
C LEU A 199 -11.84 0.84 23.46
N LEU A 200 -11.97 2.16 23.37
CA LEU A 200 -12.45 3.00 24.47
C LEU A 200 -13.93 2.72 24.78
N GLY A 201 -14.76 2.54 23.74
CA GLY A 201 -16.16 2.15 23.92
C GLY A 201 -16.33 0.81 24.60
N HIS A 202 -15.35 -0.10 24.43
CA HIS A 202 -15.35 -1.40 25.08
C HIS A 202 -14.70 -1.40 26.47
N ALA A 203 -13.51 -0.77 26.60
CA ALA A 203 -12.66 -0.93 27.78
C ALA A 203 -12.73 0.23 28.77
N ALA A 204 -13.14 1.42 28.33
CA ALA A 204 -13.17 2.58 29.19
C ALA A 204 -14.37 2.57 30.16
N ARG A 205 -14.12 2.98 31.39
CA ARG A 205 -15.16 3.18 32.41
C ARG A 205 -16.15 4.29 32.01
N ARG A 206 -15.64 5.29 31.29
CA ARG A 206 -16.40 6.42 30.76
C ARG A 206 -16.49 6.29 29.23
N ARG A 207 -17.55 5.67 28.73
CA ARG A 207 -17.75 5.39 27.29
C ARG A 207 -17.80 6.63 26.41
N PHE A 208 -18.13 7.80 26.98
CA PHE A 208 -18.13 9.05 26.21
C PHE A 208 -16.72 9.46 25.72
N LEU A 209 -15.64 8.95 26.33
CA LEU A 209 -14.27 9.17 25.82
C LEU A 209 -14.06 8.58 24.42
N ALA A 210 -14.88 7.60 24.01
CA ALA A 210 -14.82 7.04 22.65
C ALA A 210 -15.36 8.02 21.58
N VAL A 211 -16.14 9.04 21.98
CA VAL A 211 -16.73 10.02 21.06
C VAL A 211 -15.64 10.87 20.40
N VAL A 212 -14.57 11.23 21.12
CA VAL A 212 -13.49 12.06 20.58
C VAL A 212 -12.77 11.38 19.41
N PRO A 213 -12.18 10.17 19.57
CA PRO A 213 -11.53 9.53 18.44
C PRO A 213 -12.51 9.14 17.32
N LEU A 214 -13.78 8.86 17.64
CA LEU A 214 -14.79 8.64 16.63
C LEU A 214 -15.09 9.89 15.82
N ALA A 215 -15.22 11.04 16.46
CA ALA A 215 -15.42 12.33 15.77
C ALA A 215 -14.23 12.68 14.87
N VAL A 216 -13.00 12.44 15.34
CA VAL A 216 -11.78 12.61 14.52
C VAL A 216 -11.80 11.66 13.30
N ALA A 217 -12.16 10.39 13.51
CA ALA A 217 -12.27 9.43 12.40
C ALA A 217 -13.33 9.85 11.38
N VAL A 218 -14.53 10.24 11.83
CA VAL A 218 -15.61 10.71 10.94
C VAL A 218 -15.22 11.97 10.19
N ALA A 219 -14.56 12.92 10.84
CA ALA A 219 -14.07 14.13 10.19
C ALA A 219 -13.01 13.80 9.12
N ALA A 220 -12.06 12.91 9.44
CA ALA A 220 -11.05 12.43 8.49
C ALA A 220 -11.70 11.70 7.32
N ALA A 221 -12.69 10.82 7.58
CA ALA A 221 -13.44 10.14 6.54
C ALA A 221 -14.19 11.09 5.61
N GLY A 222 -14.89 12.09 6.17
CA GLY A 222 -15.57 13.12 5.39
C GLY A 222 -14.59 13.91 4.52
N PHE A 223 -13.42 14.24 5.04
CA PHE A 223 -12.37 14.96 4.30
C PHE A 223 -11.79 14.09 3.16
N ILE A 224 -11.48 12.82 3.41
CA ILE A 224 -11.00 11.87 2.41
C ILE A 224 -12.05 11.70 1.29
N ALA A 225 -13.31 11.42 1.66
CA ALA A 225 -14.38 11.20 0.68
C ALA A 225 -14.69 12.47 -0.15
N HIS A 226 -14.60 13.65 0.47
CA HIS A 226 -14.79 14.92 -0.24
C HIS A 226 -13.66 15.21 -1.25
N THR A 227 -12.43 14.84 -0.90
CA THR A 227 -11.28 15.05 -1.78
C THR A 227 -11.25 14.04 -2.93
N GLY A 228 -11.67 12.79 -2.66
CA GLY A 228 -11.75 11.74 -3.67
C GLY A 228 -10.46 11.56 -4.49
N PRO A 229 -10.51 11.71 -5.82
CA PRO A 229 -9.33 11.53 -6.69
C PRO A 229 -8.21 12.55 -6.41
N GLY A 230 -8.50 13.68 -5.76
CA GLY A 230 -7.51 14.69 -5.37
C GLY A 230 -6.53 14.24 -4.27
N LEU A 231 -6.67 13.03 -3.75
CA LEU A 231 -5.71 12.40 -2.83
C LEU A 231 -4.35 12.14 -3.49
N LEU A 232 -4.34 11.98 -4.80
CA LEU A 232 -3.15 11.84 -5.63
C LEU A 232 -3.03 13.02 -6.58
N ARG A 233 -1.80 13.49 -6.78
CA ARG A 233 -1.47 14.54 -7.75
C ARG A 233 -0.56 13.96 -8.80
N ALA A 234 -0.66 14.44 -10.04
CA ALA A 234 0.31 14.11 -11.08
C ALA A 234 1.72 14.47 -10.61
N ASP A 235 2.67 13.57 -10.84
CA ASP A 235 4.08 13.84 -10.52
C ASP A 235 4.63 14.84 -11.54
N PRO A 236 5.17 16.00 -11.10
CA PRO A 236 5.80 16.96 -12.02
C PRO A 236 7.00 16.38 -12.78
N ALA A 237 7.58 15.28 -12.30
CA ALA A 237 8.65 14.58 -12.99
C ALA A 237 8.16 13.87 -14.26
N ARG A 238 6.86 13.53 -14.34
CA ARG A 238 6.25 12.91 -15.51
C ARG A 238 6.27 13.85 -16.73
N ASP A 239 6.09 15.15 -16.50
CA ASP A 239 6.04 16.16 -17.57
C ASP A 239 7.44 16.64 -17.99
N ARG A 240 8.48 16.29 -17.20
CA ARG A 240 9.87 16.63 -17.54
C ARG A 240 10.46 15.57 -18.45
N VAL A 241 10.96 15.99 -19.58
CA VAL A 241 11.58 15.12 -20.59
C VAL A 241 13.09 15.19 -20.46
N VAL A 242 13.75 14.04 -20.46
CA VAL A 242 15.22 13.89 -20.49
C VAL A 242 15.59 13.22 -21.80
N CYS A 243 16.49 13.82 -22.57
CA CYS A 243 16.90 13.35 -23.90
C CYS A 243 18.39 13.01 -23.95
N THR A 244 18.76 12.13 -24.89
CA THR A 244 20.17 11.91 -25.27
C THR A 244 20.70 13.07 -26.10
N ASP A 245 22.03 13.30 -26.06
CA ASP A 245 22.70 14.35 -26.88
C ASP A 245 22.92 13.93 -28.36
N GLY A 246 22.52 12.72 -28.74
CA GLY A 246 22.75 12.17 -30.07
C GLY A 246 21.65 12.48 -31.10
N THR A 247 21.89 12.11 -32.36
CA THR A 247 20.91 12.09 -33.46
C THR A 247 20.82 10.66 -34.01
N PRO A 248 19.64 10.03 -34.01
CA PRO A 248 18.37 10.54 -33.51
C PRO A 248 18.32 10.65 -31.97
N GLN A 249 17.56 11.61 -31.46
CA GLN A 249 17.37 11.79 -30.03
C GLN A 249 16.40 10.76 -29.45
N VAL A 250 16.76 10.16 -28.33
CA VAL A 250 15.84 9.36 -27.49
C VAL A 250 15.47 10.19 -26.28
N CYS A 251 14.19 10.41 -26.07
CA CYS A 251 13.64 11.22 -25.00
C CYS A 251 12.67 10.41 -24.17
N LEU A 252 12.90 10.33 -22.87
CA LEU A 252 12.03 9.66 -21.90
C LEU A 252 11.56 10.68 -20.87
N ASN A 253 10.46 10.34 -20.17
CA ASN A 253 10.08 11.12 -18.99
C ASN A 253 11.14 10.99 -17.88
N ALA A 254 11.22 11.96 -16.96
CA ALA A 254 12.26 11.96 -15.94
C ALA A 254 12.10 10.82 -14.92
N LEU A 255 10.93 10.18 -14.83
CA LEU A 255 10.71 9.01 -13.98
C LEU A 255 11.45 7.78 -14.54
N ASP A 256 11.63 7.72 -15.86
CA ASP A 256 12.32 6.64 -16.58
C ASP A 256 13.72 7.06 -17.05
N GLY A 257 14.20 8.23 -16.61
CA GLY A 257 15.45 8.82 -17.05
C GLY A 257 16.69 7.93 -16.84
N ALA A 258 16.72 7.08 -15.81
CA ALA A 258 17.83 6.14 -15.59
C ALA A 258 17.86 5.00 -16.66
N LEU A 259 16.76 4.75 -17.36
CA LEU A 259 16.67 3.76 -18.44
C LEU A 259 17.14 4.31 -19.78
N LEU A 260 17.39 5.62 -19.87
CA LEU A 260 17.75 6.30 -21.12
C LEU A 260 19.00 5.69 -21.82
N PRO A 261 20.09 5.33 -21.14
CA PRO A 261 21.23 4.67 -21.78
C PRO A 261 20.87 3.29 -22.35
N GLN A 262 20.07 2.52 -21.63
CA GLN A 262 19.61 1.19 -22.04
C GLN A 262 18.66 1.28 -23.25
N ALA A 263 17.72 2.21 -23.21
CA ALA A 263 16.80 2.47 -24.31
C ALA A 263 17.53 2.91 -25.57
N SER A 264 18.50 3.82 -25.47
CA SER A 264 19.30 4.27 -26.59
C SER A 264 20.15 3.14 -27.18
N GLN A 265 20.75 2.28 -26.35
CA GLN A 265 21.49 1.11 -26.79
C GLN A 265 20.58 0.09 -27.50
N ALA A 266 19.39 -0.20 -26.95
CA ALA A 266 18.45 -1.11 -27.58
C ALA A 266 17.95 -0.62 -28.95
N LEU A 267 17.84 0.70 -29.12
CA LEU A 267 17.42 1.32 -30.37
C LEU A 267 18.55 1.53 -31.38
N SER A 268 19.82 1.32 -31.01
CA SER A 268 20.97 1.59 -31.87
C SER A 268 20.91 0.81 -33.20
N GLY A 269 20.55 -0.45 -33.17
CA GLY A 269 20.39 -1.27 -34.38
C GLY A 269 19.23 -0.83 -35.28
N LEU A 270 18.20 -0.18 -34.75
CA LEU A 270 17.12 0.43 -35.52
C LEU A 270 17.63 1.73 -36.19
N PHE A 271 18.40 2.53 -35.47
CA PHE A 271 18.97 3.78 -35.98
C PHE A 271 19.89 3.53 -37.16
N GLU A 272 20.78 2.52 -37.08
CA GLU A 272 21.67 2.14 -38.18
C GLU A 272 20.89 1.71 -39.44
N ARG A 273 19.74 1.05 -39.28
CA ARG A 273 18.90 0.65 -40.42
C ARG A 273 18.08 1.76 -41.03
N LEU A 274 17.77 2.79 -40.26
CA LEU A 274 17.00 3.97 -40.69
C LEU A 274 17.90 5.11 -41.18
N ASP A 275 19.21 4.99 -41.01
CA ASP A 275 20.14 6.02 -41.45
C ASP A 275 20.05 6.21 -42.98
N GLY A 276 19.90 7.47 -43.41
CA GLY A 276 19.75 7.82 -44.82
C GLY A 276 18.37 7.55 -45.43
N VAL A 277 17.39 7.04 -44.68
CA VAL A 277 16.02 6.81 -45.16
C VAL A 277 15.24 8.14 -45.13
N PRO A 278 14.69 8.61 -46.29
CA PRO A 278 13.88 9.82 -46.33
C PRO A 278 12.64 9.69 -45.44
N GLY A 279 12.44 10.63 -44.50
CA GLY A 279 11.32 10.61 -43.58
C GLY A 279 11.58 9.79 -42.30
N ALA A 280 12.82 9.30 -42.07
CA ALA A 280 13.16 8.66 -40.81
C ALA A 280 12.94 9.60 -39.62
N PRO A 281 12.44 9.09 -38.47
CA PRO A 281 12.18 9.92 -37.30
C PRO A 281 13.50 10.49 -36.75
N VAL A 282 13.51 11.77 -36.43
CA VAL A 282 14.65 12.46 -35.83
C VAL A 282 14.67 12.33 -34.32
N ARG A 283 13.48 12.04 -33.75
CA ARG A 283 13.29 11.98 -32.30
C ARG A 283 12.35 10.84 -31.93
N TYR A 284 12.71 10.11 -30.89
CA TYR A 284 11.91 9.04 -30.30
C TYR A 284 11.48 9.47 -28.90
N VAL A 285 10.15 9.46 -28.65
CA VAL A 285 9.56 9.96 -27.40
C VAL A 285 8.60 8.93 -26.79
N ASP A 286 8.44 8.94 -25.47
CA ASP A 286 7.55 8.06 -24.72
C ASP A 286 6.13 8.62 -24.49
N HIS A 287 5.85 9.84 -24.98
CA HIS A 287 4.55 10.49 -24.87
C HIS A 287 3.82 10.53 -26.23
N GLU A 288 2.52 10.83 -26.20
CA GLU A 288 1.72 10.95 -27.42
C GLU A 288 2.30 11.98 -28.39
N VAL A 289 2.55 11.55 -29.61
CA VAL A 289 3.13 12.35 -30.68
C VAL A 289 2.03 12.93 -31.56
N ARG A 290 2.17 14.21 -31.89
CA ARG A 290 1.28 14.86 -32.90
C ARG A 290 1.69 14.42 -34.29
N GLU A 291 0.73 13.97 -35.12
CA GLU A 291 0.99 13.60 -36.50
C GLU A 291 1.74 14.71 -37.28
N GLY A 292 2.83 14.33 -37.95
CA GLY A 292 3.64 15.25 -38.76
C GLY A 292 4.79 15.95 -38.02
N SER A 293 5.05 15.66 -36.76
CA SER A 293 6.13 16.28 -35.99
C SER A 293 7.54 15.75 -36.29
N GLY A 294 7.68 14.67 -37.06
CA GLY A 294 8.97 13.97 -37.26
C GLY A 294 9.44 13.19 -36.04
N GLU A 295 8.56 13.00 -35.07
CA GLU A 295 8.76 12.24 -33.84
C GLU A 295 8.09 10.88 -33.98
N LEU A 296 8.69 9.84 -33.39
CA LEU A 296 8.09 8.52 -33.29
C LEU A 296 7.81 8.22 -31.81
N GLN A 297 6.55 7.87 -31.55
CA GLN A 297 6.17 7.42 -30.21
C GLN A 297 6.72 6.02 -29.96
N LEU A 298 7.54 5.91 -28.89
CA LEU A 298 7.89 4.63 -28.34
C LEU A 298 6.68 4.13 -27.55
N SER A 299 5.90 3.23 -28.10
CA SER A 299 4.90 2.51 -27.31
C SER A 299 5.67 1.56 -26.37
N MET A 300 6.05 2.05 -25.21
CA MET A 300 6.50 1.18 -24.14
C MET A 300 5.25 0.43 -23.66
N PRO A 301 5.18 -0.90 -23.83
CA PRO A 301 4.10 -1.65 -23.23
C PRO A 301 4.18 -1.38 -21.74
N ALA A 302 3.11 -0.90 -21.18
CA ALA A 302 2.98 -0.79 -19.74
C ALA A 302 3.38 -2.15 -19.15
N ARG A 303 4.61 -2.22 -18.57
CA ARG A 303 5.09 -3.36 -17.81
C ARG A 303 5.33 -4.67 -18.60
N GLY A 304 6.54 -4.89 -19.04
CA GLY A 304 6.91 -6.16 -19.66
C GLY A 304 8.33 -6.31 -20.21
N TRP A 305 9.30 -5.59 -19.68
CA TRP A 305 10.70 -5.72 -20.11
C TRP A 305 11.35 -7.05 -19.70
N ALA A 306 10.73 -7.83 -18.79
CA ALA A 306 11.28 -9.09 -18.30
C ALA A 306 11.20 -10.26 -19.29
N SER A 307 10.44 -10.14 -20.39
CA SER A 307 10.26 -11.26 -21.33
C SER A 307 11.21 -11.26 -22.53
N CYS A 308 12.04 -10.24 -22.73
CA CYS A 308 12.96 -10.16 -23.85
C CYS A 308 14.40 -10.61 -23.55
N ALA A 309 14.73 -10.97 -22.32
CA ALA A 309 16.09 -11.36 -21.92
C ALA A 309 16.36 -12.88 -21.98
N THR A 310 15.41 -13.69 -22.43
CA THR A 310 15.56 -15.16 -22.56
C THR A 310 15.14 -15.65 -23.95
N GLY A 311 15.69 -15.04 -24.99
CA GLY A 311 15.63 -15.55 -26.36
C GLY A 311 17.02 -15.75 -26.90
#